data_020a441ae576b81f73f6b02dac5509ee
#
_entry.id   020a441ae576b81f73f6b02dac5509ee
#
_cell.length_a   1.000
_cell.length_b   1.000
_cell.length_c   1.000
_cell.angle_alpha   90.00
_cell.angle_beta   90.00
_cell.angle_gamma   90.00
#
_symmetry.space_group_name_H-M   'P 1'
#
loop_
_entity.id
_entity.type
_entity.pdbx_description
1 polymer ?
#
loop_
_entity_poly.entity_id
_entity_poly.type
_entity_poly.pdbx_seq_one_letter_code
_entity_poly.pdbx_strand_id
1 'polypeptide(L)'
;MTDVKLMLGNCLDRLKDLDDNSVDSIVTDPPYGIDFMGKKWDYDVPSTEIWEQAMRVLKPGGYLLAFAGTRTQHRMAVRIEDAGFEIRDMIAWVYGSGFPKSHNVSKAIDKHSEKPETNEKIIELKTQLIEMFDQCVLTRKKIDEKCGFRASNYLTLPSETKKYDPWVNILPSHDKWKIIKEVIGAKDDLDIDTLYNDIEREVIGTQTKARSTSGKSALPTVGGDVIYETWTITAPATDAAKQWEGWGTALKPALEPITVARKPLGEKTVAANVLKYGTGGINIDASRIPTNPDVDDARLGGNGSWKTDGMAVNAYGKFAGTENTSSEQGRFPTNLIHDGSEEVTSGFPDTKGRSNKGSSSSTKVDGGGVVYGKYTGELECGTSANRDPIGFQEGSAARFFYVPKTSKKDRNNGLENFTPKATASSEFRPNHAEKADNGEDGNPYGRWTPTQNNHPTVKPTDLMRYLVTMVTPKGGTTLDPFMGSGSTGRGAKLGGFNFIGIELDENYLEIAKARIDAISTEVTLEEFFK
;
A
#
# COMPACT_ATOMS: atom_id res chain seq x y z
N MET A 1 1.40 13.30 -30.82
CA MET A 1 0.32 13.15 -29.83
C MET A 1 0.27 11.69 -29.46
N THR A 2 0.10 11.37 -28.17
CA THR A 2 -0.08 10.00 -27.69
C THR A 2 -1.51 9.54 -28.02
N ASP A 3 -1.66 8.34 -28.57
CA ASP A 3 -2.97 7.74 -28.81
C ASP A 3 -3.48 7.03 -27.55
N VAL A 4 -4.76 7.26 -27.19
CA VAL A 4 -5.40 6.67 -26.00
C VAL A 4 -6.71 6.02 -26.41
N LYS A 5 -6.79 4.69 -26.30
CA LYS A 5 -7.99 3.92 -26.58
C LYS A 5 -8.54 3.34 -25.26
N LEU A 6 -9.77 3.69 -24.91
CA LEU A 6 -10.47 3.16 -23.74
C LEU A 6 -11.63 2.27 -24.18
N MET A 7 -11.76 1.10 -23.57
CA MET A 7 -12.73 0.08 -23.98
C MET A 7 -13.56 -0.34 -22.75
N LEU A 8 -14.87 -0.18 -22.85
CA LEU A 8 -15.82 -0.66 -21.84
C LEU A 8 -16.13 -2.14 -22.05
N GLY A 9 -16.09 -2.92 -20.99
CA GLY A 9 -16.54 -4.31 -21.00
C GLY A 9 -15.61 -5.28 -20.32
N ASN A 10 -15.97 -6.56 -20.37
CA ASN A 10 -15.16 -7.64 -19.81
C ASN A 10 -13.80 -7.72 -20.54
N CYS A 11 -12.71 -7.79 -19.79
CA CYS A 11 -11.35 -7.79 -20.36
C CYS A 11 -11.11 -8.97 -21.32
N LEU A 12 -11.63 -10.16 -21.01
CA LEU A 12 -11.48 -11.34 -21.89
C LEU A 12 -12.12 -11.11 -23.25
N ASP A 13 -13.29 -10.44 -23.30
CA ASP A 13 -13.98 -10.14 -24.56
C ASP A 13 -13.29 -8.99 -25.30
N ARG A 14 -12.93 -7.93 -24.59
CA ARG A 14 -12.27 -6.77 -25.21
C ARG A 14 -10.84 -7.08 -25.70
N LEU A 15 -10.13 -7.99 -25.07
CA LEU A 15 -8.83 -8.46 -25.57
C LEU A 15 -8.96 -9.14 -26.94
N LYS A 16 -10.06 -9.85 -27.22
CA LYS A 16 -10.32 -10.48 -28.52
C LYS A 16 -10.49 -9.47 -29.67
N ASP A 17 -10.86 -8.23 -29.33
CA ASP A 17 -11.00 -7.14 -30.31
C ASP A 17 -9.64 -6.50 -30.69
N LEU A 18 -8.55 -6.93 -30.08
CA LEU A 18 -7.20 -6.45 -30.36
C LEU A 18 -6.46 -7.46 -31.26
N ASP A 19 -5.67 -6.93 -32.17
CA ASP A 19 -4.87 -7.74 -33.10
C ASP A 19 -3.73 -8.45 -32.37
N ASP A 20 -3.27 -9.58 -32.91
CA ASP A 20 -2.10 -10.31 -32.46
C ASP A 20 -0.86 -9.41 -32.53
N ASN A 21 -0.03 -9.45 -31.48
CA ASN A 21 1.24 -8.71 -31.42
C ASN A 21 1.07 -7.19 -31.67
N SER A 22 -0.03 -6.60 -31.20
CA SER A 22 -0.37 -5.19 -31.39
C SER A 22 0.14 -4.27 -30.28
N VAL A 23 0.48 -4.80 -29.08
CA VAL A 23 0.96 -4.01 -27.95
C VAL A 23 2.39 -4.34 -27.57
N ASP A 24 3.12 -3.35 -27.07
CA ASP A 24 4.55 -3.49 -26.75
C ASP A 24 4.79 -3.94 -25.32
N SER A 25 3.89 -3.58 -24.39
CA SER A 25 3.97 -3.93 -22.97
C SER A 25 2.58 -4.04 -22.35
N ILE A 26 2.52 -4.70 -21.19
CA ILE A 26 1.33 -4.74 -20.31
C ILE A 26 1.79 -4.31 -18.92
N VAL A 27 1.14 -3.29 -18.35
CA VAL A 27 1.35 -2.86 -16.97
C VAL A 27 -0.01 -2.71 -16.31
N THR A 28 -0.30 -3.52 -15.28
CA THR A 28 -1.66 -3.68 -14.79
C THR A 28 -1.75 -3.96 -13.30
N ASP A 29 -2.83 -3.49 -12.67
CA ASP A 29 -3.23 -3.75 -11.29
C ASP A 29 -4.51 -4.61 -11.27
N PRO A 30 -4.38 -5.93 -11.50
CA PRO A 30 -5.52 -6.83 -11.64
C PRO A 30 -6.19 -7.13 -10.28
N PRO A 31 -7.37 -7.77 -10.26
CA PRO A 31 -7.95 -8.32 -9.04
C PRO A 31 -6.98 -9.25 -8.30
N TYR A 32 -6.92 -9.12 -6.96
CA TYR A 32 -5.97 -9.91 -6.14
C TYR A 32 -6.55 -11.23 -5.63
N GLY A 33 -7.85 -11.46 -5.77
CA GLY A 33 -8.52 -12.66 -5.27
C GLY A 33 -8.50 -12.75 -3.74
N ILE A 34 -8.70 -11.64 -3.07
CA ILE A 34 -8.71 -11.54 -1.60
C ILE A 34 -10.09 -11.19 -1.04
N ASP A 35 -11.12 -11.22 -1.90
CA ASP A 35 -12.49 -10.80 -1.58
C ASP A 35 -12.52 -9.38 -0.99
N PHE A 36 -11.81 -8.47 -1.65
CA PHE A 36 -11.65 -7.10 -1.18
C PHE A 36 -13.00 -6.40 -1.07
N MET A 37 -13.40 -6.10 0.17
CA MET A 37 -14.69 -5.46 0.50
C MET A 37 -15.92 -6.22 -0.04
N GLY A 38 -15.84 -7.54 -0.23
CA GLY A 38 -16.93 -8.36 -0.76
C GLY A 38 -17.27 -8.08 -2.22
N LYS A 39 -16.36 -7.48 -2.96
CA LYS A 39 -16.56 -7.18 -4.38
C LYS A 39 -16.43 -8.46 -5.21
N LYS A 40 -17.47 -8.77 -5.97
CA LYS A 40 -17.52 -9.99 -6.81
C LYS A 40 -16.39 -10.07 -7.84
N TRP A 41 -15.86 -8.94 -8.29
CA TRP A 41 -14.75 -8.90 -9.23
C TRP A 41 -13.40 -9.27 -8.61
N ASP A 42 -13.25 -9.25 -7.28
CA ASP A 42 -12.02 -9.63 -6.55
C ASP A 42 -12.14 -11.01 -5.86
N TYR A 43 -13.02 -11.88 -6.35
CA TYR A 43 -13.21 -13.22 -5.78
C TYR A 43 -11.99 -14.14 -6.01
N ASP A 44 -11.33 -14.02 -7.18
CA ASP A 44 -10.14 -14.80 -7.55
C ASP A 44 -9.18 -13.92 -8.38
N VAL A 45 -7.93 -14.37 -8.52
CA VAL A 45 -6.99 -13.77 -9.47
C VAL A 45 -7.43 -14.06 -10.90
N PRO A 46 -7.07 -13.24 -11.90
CA PRO A 46 -7.47 -13.45 -13.30
C PRO A 46 -7.17 -14.86 -13.79
N SER A 47 -8.07 -15.43 -14.56
CA SER A 47 -7.91 -16.79 -15.11
C SER A 47 -6.75 -16.87 -16.12
N THR A 48 -6.22 -18.07 -16.34
CA THR A 48 -5.17 -18.32 -17.34
C THR A 48 -5.60 -17.89 -18.74
N GLU A 49 -6.88 -18.04 -19.11
CA GLU A 49 -7.43 -17.60 -20.40
C GLU A 49 -7.26 -16.10 -20.66
N ILE A 50 -7.38 -15.26 -19.62
CA ILE A 50 -7.15 -13.81 -19.75
C ILE A 50 -5.68 -13.55 -20.09
N TRP A 51 -4.78 -14.25 -19.40
CA TRP A 51 -3.34 -14.12 -19.64
C TRP A 51 -2.92 -14.70 -21.00
N GLU A 52 -3.57 -15.74 -21.50
CA GLU A 52 -3.38 -16.27 -22.86
C GLU A 52 -3.76 -15.21 -23.91
N GLN A 53 -4.88 -14.52 -23.73
CA GLN A 53 -5.26 -13.42 -24.62
C GLN A 53 -4.32 -12.21 -24.48
N ALA A 54 -3.89 -11.89 -23.27
CA ALA A 54 -2.86 -10.88 -23.02
C ALA A 54 -1.54 -11.22 -23.73
N MET A 55 -1.12 -12.49 -23.66
CA MET A 55 0.08 -12.96 -24.36
C MET A 55 -0.09 -12.91 -25.89
N ARG A 56 -1.28 -13.23 -26.42
CA ARG A 56 -1.56 -13.16 -27.86
C ARG A 56 -1.34 -11.76 -28.40
N VAL A 57 -1.91 -10.75 -27.74
CA VAL A 57 -1.84 -9.35 -28.19
C VAL A 57 -0.48 -8.70 -27.96
N LEU A 58 0.30 -9.21 -27.02
CA LEU A 58 1.65 -8.71 -26.70
C LEU A 58 2.64 -9.15 -27.79
N LYS A 59 3.53 -8.25 -28.22
CA LYS A 59 4.60 -8.56 -29.17
C LYS A 59 5.59 -9.57 -28.57
N PRO A 60 6.25 -10.43 -29.40
CA PRO A 60 7.29 -11.35 -28.93
C PRO A 60 8.39 -10.59 -28.16
N GLY A 61 8.74 -11.07 -26.97
CA GLY A 61 9.69 -10.39 -26.09
C GLY A 61 9.13 -9.23 -25.27
N GLY A 62 7.87 -8.82 -25.47
CA GLY A 62 7.21 -7.82 -24.67
C GLY A 62 7.06 -8.23 -23.20
N TYR A 63 7.09 -7.26 -22.29
CA TYR A 63 6.98 -7.49 -20.86
C TYR A 63 5.55 -7.30 -20.35
N LEU A 64 5.21 -8.10 -19.35
CA LEU A 64 4.03 -7.96 -18.49
C LEU A 64 4.48 -7.65 -17.07
N LEU A 65 3.99 -6.54 -16.50
CA LEU A 65 4.13 -6.19 -15.09
C LEU A 65 2.74 -6.25 -14.44
N ALA A 66 2.52 -7.23 -13.55
CA ALA A 66 1.23 -7.45 -12.89
C ALA A 66 1.37 -7.36 -11.38
N PHE A 67 0.67 -6.41 -10.76
CA PHE A 67 0.56 -6.31 -9.31
C PHE A 67 -0.21 -7.49 -8.72
N ALA A 68 0.06 -7.80 -7.46
CA ALA A 68 -0.65 -8.84 -6.74
C ALA A 68 -0.66 -8.60 -5.23
N GLY A 69 -1.61 -9.20 -4.52
CA GLY A 69 -1.58 -9.28 -3.07
C GLY A 69 -0.58 -10.33 -2.58
N THR A 70 0.09 -10.08 -1.45
CA THR A 70 1.10 -11.01 -0.89
C THR A 70 0.57 -12.41 -0.61
N ARG A 71 -0.75 -12.55 -0.35
CA ARG A 71 -1.39 -13.85 -0.09
C ARG A 71 -1.67 -14.69 -1.34
N THR A 72 -1.78 -14.03 -2.49
CA THR A 72 -2.25 -14.64 -3.75
C THR A 72 -1.27 -14.46 -4.91
N GLN A 73 -0.14 -13.78 -4.68
CA GLN A 73 0.89 -13.55 -5.69
C GLN A 73 1.36 -14.85 -6.36
N HIS A 74 1.52 -15.93 -5.61
CA HIS A 74 1.90 -17.22 -6.14
C HIS A 74 0.90 -17.75 -7.18
N ARG A 75 -0.42 -17.57 -6.96
CA ARG A 75 -1.46 -17.96 -7.92
C ARG A 75 -1.43 -17.08 -9.17
N MET A 76 -1.20 -15.77 -8.99
CA MET A 76 -1.06 -14.82 -10.09
C MET A 76 0.10 -15.24 -10.99
N ALA A 77 1.29 -15.47 -10.40
CA ALA A 77 2.49 -15.86 -11.12
C ALA A 77 2.31 -17.20 -11.85
N VAL A 78 1.72 -18.20 -11.19
CA VAL A 78 1.45 -19.51 -11.81
C VAL A 78 0.51 -19.38 -13.01
N ARG A 79 -0.60 -18.63 -12.90
CA ARG A 79 -1.54 -18.45 -14.03
C ARG A 79 -0.92 -17.68 -15.20
N ILE A 80 -0.04 -16.72 -14.91
CA ILE A 80 0.74 -16.03 -15.95
C ILE A 80 1.72 -17.00 -16.62
N GLU A 81 2.43 -17.82 -15.85
CA GLU A 81 3.36 -18.83 -16.38
C GLU A 81 2.62 -19.91 -17.18
N ASP A 82 1.49 -20.44 -16.67
CA ASP A 82 0.65 -21.43 -17.36
C ASP A 82 0.09 -20.90 -18.69
N ALA A 83 -0.11 -19.59 -18.83
CA ALA A 83 -0.47 -18.94 -20.10
C ALA A 83 0.69 -18.87 -21.10
N GLY A 84 1.90 -19.29 -20.72
CA GLY A 84 3.08 -19.39 -21.57
C GLY A 84 4.09 -18.23 -21.43
N PHE A 85 3.92 -17.33 -20.47
CA PHE A 85 4.92 -16.30 -20.17
C PHE A 85 6.15 -16.90 -19.46
N GLU A 86 7.30 -16.29 -19.67
CA GLU A 86 8.51 -16.53 -18.89
C GLU A 86 8.52 -15.61 -17.67
N ILE A 87 8.48 -16.13 -16.45
CA ILE A 87 8.71 -15.33 -15.25
C ILE A 87 10.18 -14.91 -15.21
N ARG A 88 10.43 -13.61 -15.13
CA ARG A 88 11.79 -13.03 -15.22
C ARG A 88 12.28 -12.48 -13.89
N ASP A 89 11.39 -11.88 -13.09
CA ASP A 89 11.72 -11.26 -11.80
C ASP A 89 10.44 -10.97 -11.02
N MET A 90 10.59 -10.41 -9.84
CA MET A 90 9.54 -9.79 -9.04
C MET A 90 10.03 -8.43 -8.52
N ILE A 91 9.25 -7.38 -8.74
CA ILE A 91 9.49 -6.07 -8.14
C ILE A 91 8.70 -5.99 -6.85
N ALA A 92 9.34 -5.55 -5.76
CA ALA A 92 8.71 -5.29 -4.48
C ALA A 92 8.39 -3.79 -4.35
N TRP A 93 7.10 -3.44 -4.29
CA TRP A 93 6.69 -2.08 -3.92
C TRP A 93 6.34 -2.04 -2.44
N VAL A 94 7.19 -1.33 -1.65
CA VAL A 94 7.10 -1.25 -0.19
C VAL A 94 6.53 0.09 0.23
N TYR A 95 5.59 0.10 1.19
CA TYR A 95 4.92 1.31 1.66
C TYR A 95 4.59 1.27 3.15
N GLY A 96 4.65 2.43 3.81
CA GLY A 96 4.37 2.58 5.24
C GLY A 96 2.89 2.73 5.58
N SER A 97 2.05 3.15 4.63
CA SER A 97 0.68 3.58 4.84
C SER A 97 -0.36 2.45 5.04
N GLY A 98 0.06 1.18 4.99
CA GLY A 98 -0.83 0.05 5.17
C GLY A 98 -1.53 0.04 6.53
N PHE A 99 -2.84 -0.28 6.55
CA PHE A 99 -3.61 -0.39 7.78
C PHE A 99 -3.77 -1.86 8.19
N PRO A 100 -3.40 -2.25 9.44
CA PRO A 100 -3.55 -3.62 9.91
C PRO A 100 -5.03 -3.97 10.08
N LYS A 101 -5.50 -4.98 9.34
CA LYS A 101 -6.85 -5.57 9.51
C LYS A 101 -6.82 -6.73 10.50
N SER A 102 -5.96 -6.66 11.50
CA SER A 102 -5.78 -7.68 12.51
C SER A 102 -6.90 -7.61 13.55
N HIS A 103 -7.54 -8.74 13.81
CA HIS A 103 -8.46 -8.88 14.96
C HIS A 103 -7.63 -9.19 16.21
N ASN A 104 -7.95 -8.53 17.32
CA ASN A 104 -7.37 -8.84 18.62
C ASN A 104 -7.96 -10.15 19.15
N VAL A 105 -7.11 -11.18 19.29
CA VAL A 105 -7.53 -12.54 19.67
C VAL A 105 -8.06 -12.57 21.10
N SER A 106 -7.38 -11.88 22.03
CA SER A 106 -7.79 -11.77 23.42
C SER A 106 -9.20 -11.18 23.55
N LYS A 107 -9.47 -10.05 22.87
CA LYS A 107 -10.83 -9.45 22.85
C LYS A 107 -11.87 -10.36 22.21
N ALA A 108 -11.48 -11.15 21.21
CA ALA A 108 -12.39 -12.10 20.59
C ALA A 108 -12.75 -13.26 21.53
N ILE A 109 -11.77 -13.75 22.33
CA ILE A 109 -11.99 -14.77 23.34
C ILE A 109 -12.92 -14.26 24.43
N ASP A 110 -12.68 -13.08 24.98
CA ASP A 110 -13.56 -12.47 25.96
C ASP A 110 -15.00 -12.39 25.44
N LYS A 111 -15.16 -11.86 24.21
CA LYS A 111 -16.48 -11.78 23.59
C LYS A 111 -17.15 -13.13 23.36
N HIS A 112 -16.36 -14.19 23.16
CA HIS A 112 -16.86 -15.55 22.99
C HIS A 112 -17.22 -16.18 24.34
N SER A 113 -16.44 -15.90 25.38
CA SER A 113 -16.56 -16.48 26.73
C SER A 113 -17.63 -15.80 27.59
N GLU A 114 -17.96 -14.53 27.30
CA GLU A 114 -18.89 -13.71 28.11
C GLU A 114 -20.36 -14.10 28.02
N LYS A 115 -20.72 -15.30 27.54
CA LYS A 115 -22.06 -15.38 26.96
C LYS A 115 -23.24 -15.84 27.77
N PRO A 116 -23.21 -16.58 28.85
CA PRO A 116 -24.43 -16.70 29.66
C PRO A 116 -24.42 -15.82 30.91
N GLU A 117 -23.42 -15.96 31.75
CA GLU A 117 -23.45 -15.35 33.10
C GLU A 117 -23.28 -13.82 33.11
N THR A 118 -22.42 -13.28 32.26
CA THR A 118 -22.23 -11.82 32.19
C THR A 118 -23.44 -11.12 31.56
N ASN A 119 -24.10 -11.75 30.59
CA ASN A 119 -25.31 -11.19 30.01
C ASN A 119 -26.47 -11.23 31.00
N GLU A 120 -26.58 -12.28 31.84
CA GLU A 120 -27.58 -12.38 32.91
C GLU A 120 -27.34 -11.28 33.96
N LYS A 121 -26.12 -11.08 34.43
CA LYS A 121 -25.75 -9.99 35.35
C LYS A 121 -26.00 -8.60 34.74
N ILE A 122 -25.74 -8.38 33.47
CA ILE A 122 -26.06 -7.11 32.79
C ILE A 122 -27.56 -6.89 32.72
N ILE A 123 -28.36 -7.93 32.42
CA ILE A 123 -29.81 -7.85 32.37
C ILE A 123 -30.35 -7.56 33.75
N GLU A 124 -29.85 -8.25 34.78
CA GLU A 124 -30.22 -8.01 36.17
C GLU A 124 -29.95 -6.57 36.60
N LEU A 125 -28.72 -6.07 36.39
CA LEU A 125 -28.38 -4.70 36.70
C LEU A 125 -29.25 -3.69 35.93
N LYS A 126 -29.52 -3.92 34.65
CA LYS A 126 -30.42 -3.04 33.88
C LYS A 126 -31.86 -3.09 34.37
N THR A 127 -32.33 -4.22 34.82
CA THR A 127 -33.68 -4.35 35.39
C THR A 127 -33.77 -3.51 36.65
N GLN A 128 -32.80 -3.61 37.55
CA GLN A 128 -32.74 -2.80 38.77
C GLN A 128 -32.63 -1.30 38.43
N LEU A 129 -31.83 -0.93 37.43
CA LEU A 129 -31.74 0.45 36.94
C LEU A 129 -33.10 0.96 36.43
N ILE A 130 -33.83 0.17 35.68
CA ILE A 130 -35.18 0.54 35.19
C ILE A 130 -36.11 0.80 36.36
N GLU A 131 -36.12 -0.09 37.35
CA GLU A 131 -36.95 0.07 38.56
C GLU A 131 -36.61 1.37 39.30
N MET A 132 -35.32 1.69 39.44
CA MET A 132 -34.89 2.96 40.06
C MET A 132 -35.32 4.19 39.27
N PHE A 133 -35.22 4.14 37.94
CA PHE A 133 -35.69 5.22 37.08
C PHE A 133 -37.20 5.41 37.14
N ASP A 134 -37.95 4.31 37.21
CA ASP A 134 -39.42 4.35 37.25
C ASP A 134 -39.96 4.77 38.64
N GLN A 135 -39.17 4.55 39.70
CA GLN A 135 -39.46 5.09 41.05
C GLN A 135 -39.10 6.56 41.22
N CYS A 136 -38.29 7.11 40.31
CA CYS A 136 -37.88 8.49 40.37
C CYS A 136 -39.01 9.45 39.96
N VAL A 137 -39.17 10.57 40.67
CA VAL A 137 -40.18 11.61 40.38
C VAL A 137 -39.90 12.32 39.04
N LEU A 138 -38.69 12.18 38.50
CA LEU A 138 -38.30 12.82 37.27
C LEU A 138 -38.66 11.94 36.05
N THR A 139 -39.12 12.55 34.98
CA THR A 139 -39.28 11.83 33.70
C THR A 139 -37.92 11.50 33.09
N ARG A 140 -37.84 10.40 32.30
CA ARG A 140 -36.60 9.97 31.61
C ARG A 140 -35.95 11.11 30.84
N LYS A 141 -36.71 11.97 30.17
CA LYS A 141 -36.20 13.16 29.45
C LYS A 141 -35.53 14.17 30.39
N LYS A 142 -36.13 14.42 31.56
CA LYS A 142 -35.54 15.32 32.58
C LYS A 142 -34.27 14.74 33.21
N ILE A 143 -34.22 13.40 33.36
CA ILE A 143 -32.99 12.72 33.81
C ILE A 143 -31.88 12.89 32.78
N ASP A 144 -32.15 12.65 31.49
CA ASP A 144 -31.18 12.85 30.41
C ASP A 144 -30.66 14.29 30.37
N GLU A 145 -31.58 15.28 30.53
CA GLU A 145 -31.20 16.70 30.56
C GLU A 145 -30.29 17.04 31.76
N LYS A 146 -30.60 16.51 32.95
CA LYS A 146 -29.79 16.74 34.16
C LYS A 146 -28.45 15.99 34.13
N CYS A 147 -28.39 14.80 33.55
CA CYS A 147 -27.15 14.04 33.36
C CYS A 147 -26.22 14.69 32.32
N GLY A 148 -26.74 15.52 31.41
CA GLY A 148 -25.99 16.06 30.28
C GLY A 148 -25.69 15.03 29.17
N PHE A 149 -26.29 13.85 29.25
CA PHE A 149 -26.20 12.79 28.25
C PHE A 149 -27.45 11.91 28.30
N ARG A 150 -27.68 11.07 27.27
CA ARG A 150 -28.85 10.17 27.20
C ARG A 150 -28.67 8.96 28.13
N ALA A 151 -28.94 9.15 29.42
CA ALA A 151 -28.92 8.10 30.41
C ALA A 151 -29.98 6.99 30.12
N SER A 152 -31.11 7.38 29.52
CA SER A 152 -32.18 6.46 29.11
C SER A 152 -31.72 5.38 28.08
N ASN A 153 -30.65 5.60 27.34
CA ASN A 153 -30.11 4.59 26.42
C ASN A 153 -29.62 3.32 27.17
N TYR A 154 -29.14 3.49 28.41
CA TYR A 154 -28.63 2.36 29.20
C TYR A 154 -29.74 1.46 29.74
N LEU A 155 -31.00 1.87 29.61
CA LEU A 155 -32.19 1.08 30.07
C LEU A 155 -32.73 0.10 29.00
N THR A 156 -32.02 -0.06 27.88
CA THR A 156 -32.43 -0.96 26.80
C THR A 156 -32.20 -2.42 27.20
N LEU A 157 -33.27 -3.19 27.31
CA LEU A 157 -33.25 -4.63 27.51
C LEU A 157 -33.40 -5.40 26.20
N PRO A 158 -32.92 -6.64 26.14
CA PRO A 158 -33.10 -7.49 24.97
C PRO A 158 -34.59 -7.79 24.75
N SER A 159 -35.05 -7.69 23.51
CA SER A 159 -36.39 -8.08 23.07
C SER A 159 -36.32 -8.67 21.68
N GLU A 160 -37.39 -9.34 21.22
CA GLU A 160 -37.43 -9.92 19.86
C GLU A 160 -37.15 -8.88 18.77
N THR A 161 -37.63 -7.64 18.95
CA THR A 161 -37.46 -6.52 18.03
C THR A 161 -36.16 -5.75 18.23
N LYS A 162 -35.48 -5.92 19.38
CA LYS A 162 -34.25 -5.18 19.75
C LYS A 162 -33.04 -6.08 20.01
N LYS A 163 -33.06 -7.31 19.49
CA LYS A 163 -31.98 -8.29 19.69
C LYS A 163 -30.59 -7.78 19.24
N TYR A 164 -30.55 -6.86 18.29
CA TYR A 164 -29.32 -6.27 17.73
C TYR A 164 -29.11 -4.81 18.10
N ASP A 165 -29.91 -4.27 19.04
CA ASP A 165 -29.68 -2.90 19.52
C ASP A 165 -28.32 -2.84 20.26
N PRO A 166 -27.40 -1.95 19.85
CA PRO A 166 -26.07 -1.86 20.46
C PRO A 166 -26.13 -1.54 21.96
N TRP A 167 -27.20 -0.91 22.43
CA TRP A 167 -27.37 -0.53 23.83
C TRP A 167 -27.79 -1.67 24.75
N VAL A 168 -28.18 -2.81 24.21
CA VAL A 168 -28.61 -3.97 25.01
C VAL A 168 -27.54 -4.45 25.98
N ASN A 169 -26.27 -4.44 25.55
CA ASN A 169 -25.15 -4.95 26.33
C ASN A 169 -24.19 -3.83 26.80
N ILE A 170 -24.62 -2.56 26.74
CA ILE A 170 -23.79 -1.43 27.15
C ILE A 170 -24.28 -0.91 28.51
N LEU A 171 -23.36 -0.84 29.46
CA LEU A 171 -23.54 -0.17 30.75
C LEU A 171 -22.97 1.26 30.72
N PRO A 172 -23.44 2.18 31.59
CA PRO A 172 -22.80 3.47 31.75
C PRO A 172 -21.36 3.27 32.27
N SER A 173 -20.43 4.16 31.95
CA SER A 173 -19.10 4.17 32.62
C SER A 173 -19.26 4.52 34.09
N HIS A 174 -18.26 4.19 34.93
CA HIS A 174 -18.30 4.49 36.36
C HIS A 174 -18.63 5.95 36.66
N ASP A 175 -18.03 6.89 35.93
CA ASP A 175 -18.32 8.32 36.08
C ASP A 175 -19.77 8.66 35.71
N LYS A 176 -20.28 8.10 34.62
CA LYS A 176 -21.69 8.28 34.21
C LYS A 176 -22.65 7.64 35.19
N TRP A 177 -22.28 6.50 35.75
CA TRP A 177 -23.06 5.82 36.77
C TRP A 177 -23.21 6.67 38.04
N LYS A 178 -22.11 7.32 38.51
CA LYS A 178 -22.15 8.26 39.63
C LYS A 178 -23.10 9.43 39.37
N ILE A 179 -23.03 10.03 38.18
CA ILE A 179 -23.93 11.12 37.79
C ILE A 179 -25.38 10.66 37.74
N ILE A 180 -25.65 9.48 37.21
CA ILE A 180 -27.02 8.91 37.18
C ILE A 180 -27.53 8.74 38.60
N LYS A 181 -26.77 8.11 39.51
CA LYS A 181 -27.15 7.91 40.90
C LYS A 181 -27.52 9.23 41.59
N GLU A 182 -26.68 10.25 41.43
CA GLU A 182 -26.91 11.57 42.00
C GLU A 182 -28.22 12.21 41.48
N VAL A 183 -28.44 12.14 40.16
CA VAL A 183 -29.61 12.76 39.49
C VAL A 183 -30.91 12.08 39.87
N ILE A 184 -30.95 10.73 40.01
CA ILE A 184 -32.13 10.00 40.38
C ILE A 184 -32.34 9.93 41.90
N GLY A 185 -31.37 10.41 42.70
CA GLY A 185 -31.44 10.39 44.16
C GLY A 185 -31.35 8.97 44.75
N ALA A 186 -30.66 8.07 44.03
CA ALA A 186 -30.48 6.72 44.50
C ALA A 186 -29.59 6.71 45.76
N LYS A 187 -30.05 6.03 46.82
CA LYS A 187 -29.19 5.73 47.96
C LYS A 187 -28.12 4.74 47.52
N ASP A 188 -26.95 4.81 48.17
CA ASP A 188 -25.90 3.80 47.95
C ASP A 188 -26.46 2.41 48.20
N ASP A 189 -26.70 1.69 47.11
CA ASP A 189 -27.14 0.31 47.13
C ASP A 189 -25.93 -0.57 46.94
N LEU A 190 -25.47 -1.18 48.03
CA LEU A 190 -24.27 -1.97 48.07
C LEU A 190 -24.30 -3.15 47.07
N ASP A 191 -25.48 -3.68 46.79
CA ASP A 191 -25.66 -4.82 45.91
C ASP A 191 -25.50 -4.41 44.43
N ILE A 192 -26.05 -3.24 44.05
CA ILE A 192 -25.91 -2.71 42.69
C ILE A 192 -24.49 -2.28 42.41
N ASP A 193 -23.84 -1.60 43.34
CA ASP A 193 -22.44 -1.17 43.18
C ASP A 193 -21.50 -2.38 43.13
N THR A 194 -21.79 -3.43 43.91
CA THR A 194 -21.02 -4.70 43.87
C THR A 194 -21.21 -5.37 42.51
N LEU A 195 -22.45 -5.51 42.05
CA LEU A 195 -22.75 -6.11 40.73
C LEU A 195 -22.13 -5.32 39.59
N TYR A 196 -22.11 -3.99 39.70
CA TYR A 196 -21.44 -3.11 38.73
C TYR A 196 -19.92 -3.34 38.71
N ASN A 197 -19.29 -3.38 39.89
CA ASN A 197 -17.86 -3.62 40.01
C ASN A 197 -17.44 -5.01 39.52
N ASP A 198 -18.31 -6.04 39.70
CA ASP A 198 -18.08 -7.40 39.19
C ASP A 198 -18.08 -7.47 37.65
N ILE A 199 -18.78 -6.53 37.01
CA ILE A 199 -18.85 -6.45 35.54
C ILE A 199 -17.78 -5.51 34.98
N GLU A 200 -17.31 -4.55 35.78
CA GLU A 200 -16.32 -3.56 35.35
C GLU A 200 -14.95 -4.20 35.13
N ARG A 201 -14.35 -3.90 33.98
CA ARG A 201 -13.03 -4.39 33.64
C ARG A 201 -11.95 -3.44 34.13
N GLU A 202 -10.82 -4.00 34.56
CA GLU A 202 -9.62 -3.22 34.88
C GLU A 202 -9.24 -2.31 33.71
N VAL A 203 -9.13 -1.01 33.96
CA VAL A 203 -8.68 -0.02 32.98
C VAL A 203 -7.15 0.02 33.00
N ILE A 204 -6.54 -0.45 31.92
CA ILE A 204 -5.07 -0.49 31.77
C ILE A 204 -4.51 0.71 31.00
N GLY A 205 -5.38 1.56 30.46
CA GLY A 205 -4.96 2.76 29.74
C GLY A 205 -6.11 3.53 29.13
N THR A 206 -5.76 4.63 28.51
CA THR A 206 -6.71 5.46 27.77
C THR A 206 -6.15 5.81 26.40
N GLN A 207 -7.00 5.85 25.39
CA GLN A 207 -6.65 6.30 24.04
C GLN A 207 -7.48 7.54 23.70
N THR A 208 -6.81 8.65 23.45
CA THR A 208 -7.47 9.89 23.04
C THR A 208 -7.54 9.96 21.52
N LYS A 209 -8.74 10.16 20.98
CA LYS A 209 -8.95 10.40 19.55
C LYS A 209 -9.55 11.77 19.34
N ALA A 210 -8.98 12.53 18.42
CA ALA A 210 -9.52 13.82 18.02
C ALA A 210 -10.79 13.62 17.17
N ARG A 211 -11.86 14.36 17.53
CA ARG A 211 -13.12 14.38 16.78
C ARG A 211 -13.50 15.83 16.47
N SER A 212 -13.86 16.13 15.23
CA SER A 212 -14.36 17.45 14.86
C SER A 212 -15.85 17.59 15.21
N THR A 213 -16.23 18.71 15.80
CA THR A 213 -17.64 19.02 16.13
C THR A 213 -18.51 19.29 14.92
N SER A 214 -17.91 19.71 13.81
CA SER A 214 -18.63 20.07 12.57
C SER A 214 -19.05 18.89 11.71
N GLY A 215 -18.80 17.65 12.16
CA GLY A 215 -19.14 16.47 11.35
C GLY A 215 -18.24 16.25 10.13
N LYS A 216 -17.34 17.16 9.79
CA LYS A 216 -16.54 17.16 8.56
C LYS A 216 -15.05 17.13 8.89
N SER A 217 -14.42 15.98 8.71
CA SER A 217 -12.96 15.72 8.78
C SER A 217 -12.27 15.78 10.15
N ALA A 218 -11.40 14.80 10.42
CA ALA A 218 -10.56 14.71 11.62
C ALA A 218 -9.28 15.59 11.56
N LEU A 219 -9.14 16.44 10.53
CA LEU A 219 -8.09 17.44 10.43
C LEU A 219 -8.66 18.82 10.77
N PRO A 220 -7.92 19.68 11.47
CA PRO A 220 -8.35 21.05 11.75
C PRO A 220 -8.43 21.82 10.43
N THR A 221 -9.61 21.81 9.82
CA THR A 221 -9.95 22.81 8.83
C THR A 221 -10.35 24.07 9.56
N VAL A 222 -9.84 25.18 9.10
CA VAL A 222 -10.08 26.51 9.65
C VAL A 222 -11.56 26.66 10.03
N GLY A 223 -11.87 26.74 11.34
CA GLY A 223 -13.18 27.13 11.86
C GLY A 223 -14.02 26.08 12.59
N GLY A 224 -13.51 24.92 12.94
CA GLY A 224 -14.24 23.92 13.74
C GLY A 224 -13.50 23.51 15.01
N ASP A 225 -14.21 23.49 16.16
CA ASP A 225 -13.64 22.99 17.41
C ASP A 225 -13.32 21.49 17.31
N VAL A 226 -12.14 21.11 17.79
CA VAL A 226 -11.72 19.70 17.89
C VAL A 226 -12.04 19.22 19.29
N ILE A 227 -12.94 18.25 19.40
CA ILE A 227 -13.18 17.55 20.66
C ILE A 227 -12.26 16.33 20.72
N TYR A 228 -11.58 16.16 21.84
CA TYR A 228 -10.79 14.99 22.14
C TYR A 228 -11.66 14.03 22.97
N GLU A 229 -12.05 12.90 22.38
CA GLU A 229 -12.73 11.82 23.11
C GLU A 229 -11.70 10.81 23.60
N THR A 230 -11.72 10.56 24.91
CA THR A 230 -10.86 9.55 25.55
C THR A 230 -11.62 8.25 25.70
N TRP A 231 -11.07 7.18 25.17
CA TRP A 231 -11.60 5.83 25.27
C TRP A 231 -10.76 5.04 26.26
N THR A 232 -11.42 4.33 27.18
CA THR A 232 -10.74 3.44 28.10
C THR A 232 -10.30 2.16 27.39
N ILE A 233 -9.06 1.75 27.65
CA ILE A 233 -8.53 0.45 27.26
C ILE A 233 -8.62 -0.44 28.47
N THR A 234 -9.39 -1.53 28.38
CA THR A 234 -9.57 -2.48 29.48
C THR A 234 -8.68 -3.70 29.32
N ALA A 235 -8.24 -4.25 30.44
CA ALA A 235 -7.53 -5.51 30.47
C ALA A 235 -8.42 -6.68 29.97
N PRO A 236 -7.81 -7.80 29.53
CA PRO A 236 -8.54 -9.03 29.28
C PRO A 236 -9.26 -9.51 30.54
N ALA A 237 -10.53 -9.89 30.42
CA ALA A 237 -11.36 -10.29 31.55
C ALA A 237 -11.08 -11.74 32.00
N THR A 238 -10.97 -12.65 31.03
CA THR A 238 -10.81 -14.08 31.30
C THR A 238 -9.33 -14.52 31.29
N ASP A 239 -8.98 -15.54 32.05
CA ASP A 239 -7.62 -16.08 32.04
C ASP A 239 -7.24 -16.64 30.66
N ALA A 240 -8.18 -17.19 29.93
CA ALA A 240 -7.99 -17.60 28.54
C ALA A 240 -7.65 -16.40 27.65
N ALA A 241 -8.33 -15.25 27.81
CA ALA A 241 -8.03 -14.04 27.05
C ALA A 241 -6.66 -13.44 27.42
N LYS A 242 -6.26 -13.49 28.72
CA LYS A 242 -4.93 -13.04 29.18
C LYS A 242 -3.80 -13.82 28.52
N GLN A 243 -3.97 -15.13 28.32
CA GLN A 243 -3.00 -15.99 27.64
C GLN A 243 -2.72 -15.53 26.20
N TRP A 244 -3.71 -14.92 25.54
CA TRP A 244 -3.65 -14.48 24.15
C TRP A 244 -3.53 -12.95 24.01
N GLU A 245 -3.14 -12.26 25.06
CA GLU A 245 -2.91 -10.82 24.99
C GLU A 245 -1.73 -10.52 24.05
N GLY A 246 -1.92 -9.49 23.23
CA GLY A 246 -0.92 -9.12 22.21
C GLY A 246 -0.99 -9.94 20.91
N TRP A 247 -1.83 -10.98 20.85
CA TRP A 247 -1.99 -11.78 19.65
C TRP A 247 -3.03 -11.19 18.69
N GLY A 248 -2.71 -11.24 17.40
CA GLY A 248 -3.57 -10.79 16.32
C GLY A 248 -3.66 -11.81 15.19
N THR A 249 -4.55 -11.55 14.22
CA THR A 249 -4.84 -12.49 13.11
C THR A 249 -4.18 -12.12 11.79
N ALA A 250 -3.55 -10.95 11.69
CA ALA A 250 -2.94 -10.49 10.45
C ALA A 250 -1.79 -9.51 10.70
N LEU A 251 -0.83 -9.50 9.78
CA LEU A 251 0.21 -8.49 9.73
C LEU A 251 -0.31 -7.20 9.09
N LYS A 252 0.35 -6.07 9.38
CA LYS A 252 0.15 -4.82 8.65
C LYS A 252 0.65 -5.03 7.21
N PRO A 253 -0.18 -4.79 6.17
CA PRO A 253 0.30 -4.86 4.79
C PRO A 253 1.30 -3.72 4.56
N ALA A 254 2.45 -4.03 3.99
CA ALA A 254 3.52 -3.09 3.70
C ALA A 254 4.23 -3.40 2.38
N LEU A 255 3.73 -4.36 1.61
CA LEU A 255 4.33 -4.83 0.37
C LEU A 255 3.25 -5.23 -0.62
N GLU A 256 3.40 -4.78 -1.86
CA GLU A 256 2.73 -5.34 -3.03
C GLU A 256 3.78 -5.87 -4.00
N PRO A 257 3.80 -7.18 -4.28
CA PRO A 257 4.67 -7.77 -5.28
C PRO A 257 4.14 -7.49 -6.69
N ILE A 258 5.05 -7.23 -7.63
CA ILE A 258 4.75 -7.05 -9.04
C ILE A 258 5.46 -8.16 -9.80
N THR A 259 4.71 -9.09 -10.37
CA THR A 259 5.27 -10.13 -11.22
C THR A 259 5.82 -9.53 -12.50
N VAL A 260 7.10 -9.78 -12.79
CA VAL A 260 7.77 -9.36 -14.03
C VAL A 260 7.84 -10.59 -14.94
N ALA A 261 7.03 -10.60 -15.97
CA ALA A 261 6.97 -11.70 -16.94
C ALA A 261 7.25 -11.18 -18.35
N ARG A 262 7.67 -12.07 -19.24
CA ARG A 262 7.99 -11.74 -20.63
C ARG A 262 7.36 -12.78 -21.57
N LYS A 263 6.73 -12.31 -22.65
CA LYS A 263 6.39 -13.20 -23.75
C LYS A 263 7.67 -13.79 -24.33
N PRO A 264 7.75 -15.11 -24.62
CA PRO A 264 8.91 -15.71 -25.27
C PRO A 264 9.39 -14.92 -26.49
N LEU A 265 10.70 -14.92 -26.69
CA LEU A 265 11.29 -14.26 -27.85
C LEU A 265 10.82 -14.94 -29.14
N GLY A 266 10.57 -14.16 -30.17
CA GLY A 266 10.34 -14.67 -31.53
C GLY A 266 11.63 -14.93 -32.29
N GLU A 267 12.77 -14.49 -31.76
CA GLU A 267 14.10 -14.62 -32.35
C GLU A 267 15.08 -15.31 -31.37
N LYS A 268 16.20 -15.79 -31.87
CA LYS A 268 17.19 -16.54 -31.07
C LYS A 268 17.87 -15.69 -29.99
N THR A 269 17.93 -14.38 -30.16
CA THR A 269 18.59 -13.47 -29.22
C THR A 269 17.73 -12.24 -28.95
N VAL A 270 17.92 -11.61 -27.78
CA VAL A 270 17.23 -10.35 -27.44
C VAL A 270 17.53 -9.28 -28.49
N ALA A 271 18.77 -9.17 -28.94
CA ALA A 271 19.15 -8.16 -29.96
C ALA A 271 18.39 -8.36 -31.28
N ALA A 272 18.30 -9.60 -31.78
CA ALA A 272 17.54 -9.90 -32.99
C ALA A 272 16.03 -9.63 -32.79
N ASN A 273 15.50 -9.94 -31.61
CA ASN A 273 14.11 -9.71 -31.28
C ASN A 273 13.78 -8.19 -31.24
N VAL A 274 14.64 -7.40 -30.60
CA VAL A 274 14.50 -5.93 -30.55
C VAL A 274 14.55 -5.32 -31.96
N LEU A 275 15.47 -5.76 -32.79
CA LEU A 275 15.57 -5.29 -34.18
C LEU A 275 14.33 -5.60 -35.02
N LYS A 276 13.67 -6.71 -34.75
CA LYS A 276 12.49 -7.16 -35.52
C LYS A 276 11.16 -6.67 -34.96
N TYR A 277 10.99 -6.74 -33.64
CA TYR A 277 9.72 -6.46 -32.98
C TYR A 277 9.71 -5.20 -32.13
N GLY A 278 10.85 -4.59 -31.87
CA GLY A 278 11.00 -3.42 -31.00
C GLY A 278 10.94 -3.72 -29.50
N THR A 279 10.82 -5.00 -29.11
CA THR A 279 10.59 -5.45 -27.73
C THR A 279 11.64 -6.47 -27.29
N GLY A 280 11.79 -6.71 -25.98
CA GLY A 280 12.69 -7.71 -25.41
C GLY A 280 13.74 -7.15 -24.44
N GLY A 281 13.97 -5.85 -24.43
CA GLY A 281 14.85 -5.16 -23.49
C GLY A 281 14.08 -4.45 -22.38
N ILE A 282 14.78 -4.16 -21.29
CA ILE A 282 14.35 -3.24 -20.23
C ILE A 282 15.09 -1.91 -20.43
N ASN A 283 14.38 -0.80 -20.34
CA ASN A 283 14.95 0.54 -20.51
C ASN A 283 15.70 0.98 -19.24
N ILE A 284 16.90 0.48 -19.08
CA ILE A 284 17.73 0.71 -17.88
C ILE A 284 18.00 2.21 -17.71
N ASP A 285 18.37 2.93 -18.75
CA ASP A 285 18.81 4.32 -18.62
C ASP A 285 17.67 5.26 -18.24
N ALA A 286 16.48 5.07 -18.79
CA ALA A 286 15.31 5.85 -18.39
C ALA A 286 14.72 5.43 -17.03
N SER A 287 15.16 4.30 -16.48
CA SER A 287 14.71 3.78 -15.17
C SER A 287 15.78 3.96 -14.09
N ARG A 288 16.88 4.68 -14.37
CA ARG A 288 17.92 4.93 -13.37
C ARG A 288 17.37 5.74 -12.19
N ILE A 289 17.90 5.44 -11.03
CA ILE A 289 17.56 6.14 -9.79
C ILE A 289 18.41 7.39 -9.73
N PRO A 290 17.80 8.60 -9.69
CA PRO A 290 18.54 9.85 -9.63
C PRO A 290 19.52 9.87 -8.46
N THR A 291 20.70 10.42 -8.66
CA THR A 291 21.65 10.72 -7.61
C THR A 291 21.48 12.17 -7.19
N ASN A 292 21.55 12.44 -5.90
CA ASN A 292 21.62 13.81 -5.40
C ASN A 292 23.10 14.26 -5.39
N PRO A 293 23.50 15.23 -6.22
CA PRO A 293 24.88 15.68 -6.28
C PRO A 293 25.40 16.21 -4.94
N ASP A 294 24.53 16.74 -4.08
CA ASP A 294 24.89 17.28 -2.77
C ASP A 294 25.13 16.19 -1.71
N VAL A 295 24.56 15.00 -1.93
CA VAL A 295 24.61 13.86 -0.99
C VAL A 295 25.39 12.69 -1.60
N ASP A 296 25.27 12.48 -2.89
CA ASP A 296 25.91 11.40 -3.62
C ASP A 296 27.06 11.98 -4.41
N ASP A 297 28.26 12.01 -3.84
CA ASP A 297 29.46 12.46 -4.57
C ASP A 297 29.52 11.78 -5.94
N ALA A 298 29.72 12.57 -6.97
CA ALA A 298 29.77 12.18 -8.38
C ALA A 298 30.76 11.04 -8.73
N ARG A 299 31.42 10.48 -7.74
CA ARG A 299 32.39 9.38 -7.84
C ARG A 299 31.80 7.99 -7.67
N LEU A 300 30.50 7.80 -7.97
CA LEU A 300 29.90 6.46 -8.05
C LEU A 300 30.40 5.61 -9.23
N GLY A 301 31.24 6.15 -10.06
CA GLY A 301 32.16 5.43 -10.89
C GLY A 301 33.54 5.80 -10.41
N GLY A 302 34.16 4.99 -9.58
CA GLY A 302 35.58 5.14 -9.38
C GLY A 302 36.23 5.19 -10.76
N ASN A 303 36.66 6.37 -11.18
CA ASN A 303 37.64 6.51 -12.23
C ASN A 303 38.96 5.89 -11.72
N GLY A 304 38.90 4.62 -11.39
CA GLY A 304 40.05 3.77 -11.46
C GLY A 304 40.34 3.60 -12.94
N SER A 305 40.85 4.65 -13.58
CA SER A 305 41.66 4.44 -14.77
C SER A 305 42.74 3.47 -14.36
N TRP A 306 42.47 2.20 -14.57
CA TRP A 306 43.51 1.19 -14.64
C TRP A 306 44.25 1.50 -15.93
N LYS A 307 45.08 2.57 -15.91
CA LYS A 307 46.18 2.69 -16.87
C LYS A 307 47.13 1.58 -16.53
N THR A 308 46.83 0.39 -16.98
CA THR A 308 47.80 -0.65 -17.11
C THR A 308 48.51 -0.40 -18.42
N ASP A 309 49.65 0.28 -18.38
CA ASP A 309 50.67 0.22 -19.44
C ASP A 309 51.26 -1.22 -19.50
N GLY A 310 50.50 -2.19 -19.20
CA GLY A 310 50.82 -3.60 -19.19
C GLY A 310 49.58 -4.44 -19.14
N MET A 311 49.44 -5.34 -20.07
CA MET A 311 48.32 -6.26 -20.22
C MET A 311 47.97 -6.97 -18.92
N ALA A 312 46.84 -6.64 -18.30
CA ALA A 312 46.20 -7.56 -17.38
C ALA A 312 45.47 -8.63 -18.21
N VAL A 313 46.02 -9.82 -18.25
CA VAL A 313 45.35 -11.00 -18.83
C VAL A 313 44.60 -11.66 -17.69
N ASN A 314 43.27 -11.54 -17.69
CA ASN A 314 42.44 -12.37 -16.78
C ASN A 314 41.97 -13.63 -17.51
N ALA A 315 41.30 -14.55 -16.80
CA ALA A 315 40.83 -15.82 -17.32
C ALA A 315 39.88 -15.69 -18.56
N TYR A 316 39.51 -14.47 -18.95
CA TYR A 316 38.59 -14.17 -20.07
C TYR A 316 39.24 -13.45 -21.24
N GLY A 317 40.59 -13.30 -21.26
CA GLY A 317 41.31 -12.69 -22.35
C GLY A 317 41.73 -11.23 -22.11
N LYS A 318 42.28 -10.58 -23.17
CA LYS A 318 42.74 -9.19 -23.12
C LYS A 318 41.56 -8.24 -23.01
N PHE A 319 41.41 -7.55 -21.88
CA PHE A 319 40.45 -6.47 -21.72
C PHE A 319 41.14 -5.15 -22.16
N ALA A 320 40.68 -4.54 -23.24
CA ALA A 320 40.93 -3.13 -23.48
C ALA A 320 40.24 -2.34 -22.37
N GLY A 321 41.01 -1.56 -21.60
CA GLY A 321 40.43 -0.73 -20.54
C GLY A 321 39.36 0.18 -21.13
N THR A 322 38.11 -0.06 -20.80
CA THR A 322 37.05 0.90 -21.04
C THR A 322 37.25 2.05 -20.07
N GLU A 323 37.35 3.26 -20.57
CA GLU A 323 37.19 4.44 -19.72
C GLU A 323 35.80 4.34 -19.07
N ASN A 324 35.78 4.02 -17.80
CA ASN A 324 34.57 4.17 -17.01
C ASN A 324 34.32 5.66 -16.83
N THR A 325 33.63 6.27 -17.77
CA THR A 325 32.99 7.56 -17.54
C THR A 325 31.96 7.33 -16.45
N SER A 326 32.15 7.94 -15.26
CA SER A 326 31.14 8.04 -14.24
C SER A 326 29.88 8.58 -14.91
N SER A 327 28.82 7.74 -15.00
CA SER A 327 27.64 8.22 -15.67
C SER A 327 26.95 9.21 -14.75
N GLU A 328 26.82 10.45 -15.21
CA GLU A 328 25.90 11.45 -14.64
C GLU A 328 24.44 10.95 -14.62
N GLN A 329 24.19 9.76 -15.14
CA GLN A 329 22.88 9.16 -15.41
C GLN A 329 22.19 8.57 -14.17
N GLY A 330 22.84 8.51 -13.01
CA GLY A 330 22.24 7.90 -11.82
C GLY A 330 22.53 6.39 -11.65
N ARG A 331 21.93 5.78 -10.62
CA ARG A 331 22.15 4.39 -10.24
C ARG A 331 21.34 3.42 -11.08
N PHE A 332 21.84 2.21 -11.21
CA PHE A 332 21.13 1.13 -11.87
C PHE A 332 19.78 0.85 -11.17
N PRO A 333 18.67 0.64 -11.92
CA PRO A 333 17.38 0.35 -11.33
C PRO A 333 17.38 -0.96 -10.54
N THR A 334 16.62 -0.99 -9.46
CA THR A 334 16.50 -2.16 -8.58
C THR A 334 15.10 -2.74 -8.64
N ASN A 335 14.95 -3.99 -8.23
CA ASN A 335 13.64 -4.64 -8.07
C ASN A 335 12.96 -4.32 -6.72
N LEU A 336 13.40 -3.29 -6.00
CA LEU A 336 12.74 -2.75 -4.83
C LEU A 336 12.41 -1.27 -5.06
N ILE A 337 11.16 -0.91 -4.81
CA ILE A 337 10.62 0.45 -4.88
C ILE A 337 9.97 0.75 -3.53
N HIS A 338 10.08 1.96 -3.00
CA HIS A 338 9.38 2.34 -1.77
C HIS A 338 8.69 3.70 -1.87
N ASP A 339 7.72 3.94 -1.00
CA ASP A 339 6.89 5.16 -1.01
C ASP A 339 7.55 6.38 -0.36
N GLY A 340 8.77 6.24 0.17
CA GLY A 340 9.50 7.30 0.86
C GLY A 340 8.96 7.66 2.24
N SER A 341 7.98 6.91 2.77
CA SER A 341 7.46 7.14 4.12
C SER A 341 8.53 6.91 5.19
N GLU A 342 8.42 7.62 6.31
CA GLU A 342 9.36 7.49 7.43
C GLU A 342 9.36 6.07 8.01
N GLU A 343 8.18 5.42 8.07
CA GLU A 343 8.05 4.04 8.53
C GLU A 343 8.86 3.05 7.69
N VAL A 344 9.02 3.32 6.40
CA VAL A 344 9.85 2.48 5.52
C VAL A 344 11.31 2.92 5.57
N THR A 345 11.58 4.22 5.45
CA THR A 345 12.95 4.74 5.32
C THR A 345 13.76 4.61 6.60
N SER A 346 13.12 4.68 7.78
CA SER A 346 13.77 4.46 9.07
C SER A 346 14.28 3.02 9.29
N GLY A 347 13.74 2.05 8.53
CA GLY A 347 14.20 0.65 8.56
C GLY A 347 15.50 0.41 7.78
N PHE A 348 15.94 1.35 6.93
CA PHE A 348 17.17 1.21 6.18
C PHE A 348 18.37 1.64 7.01
N PRO A 349 19.48 0.88 6.93
CA PRO A 349 20.69 1.26 7.66
C PRO A 349 21.33 2.53 7.08
N ASP A 350 21.94 3.29 7.96
CA ASP A 350 22.84 4.35 7.52
C ASP A 350 24.13 3.76 6.96
N THR A 351 24.47 4.17 5.74
CA THR A 351 25.74 3.81 5.12
C THR A 351 26.82 4.74 5.64
N LYS A 352 27.80 4.19 6.34
CA LYS A 352 29.00 4.96 6.75
C LYS A 352 29.91 5.15 5.53
N GLY A 353 30.40 6.36 5.35
CA GLY A 353 31.43 6.65 4.37
C GLY A 353 32.64 5.75 4.59
N ARG A 354 33.05 4.99 3.58
CA ARG A 354 34.24 4.15 3.67
C ARG A 354 35.42 4.98 3.19
N SER A 355 36.19 5.54 4.10
CA SER A 355 37.52 6.02 3.75
C SER A 355 38.41 4.78 3.55
N ASN A 356 38.79 4.48 2.34
CA ASN A 356 39.90 3.57 2.10
C ASN A 356 41.19 4.30 2.53
N LYS A 357 41.48 4.29 3.83
CA LYS A 357 42.86 4.46 4.24
C LYS A 357 43.61 3.28 3.66
N GLY A 358 44.45 3.53 2.65
CA GLY A 358 45.25 2.50 2.03
C GLY A 358 45.99 1.73 3.12
N SER A 359 45.55 0.52 3.38
CA SER A 359 46.34 -0.40 4.17
C SER A 359 47.51 -0.84 3.29
N SER A 360 48.65 -0.27 3.52
CA SER A 360 49.91 -0.79 2.99
C SER A 360 50.30 -2.03 3.78
N SER A 361 49.56 -3.10 3.64
CA SER A 361 50.05 -4.41 4.05
C SER A 361 50.46 -5.17 2.81
N SER A 362 51.74 -5.17 2.54
CA SER A 362 52.36 -6.15 1.65
C SER A 362 52.24 -7.53 2.33
N THR A 363 51.13 -8.20 2.12
CA THR A 363 51.03 -9.61 2.51
C THR A 363 51.72 -10.40 1.40
N LYS A 364 52.89 -10.93 1.66
CA LYS A 364 53.48 -12.02 0.86
C LYS A 364 52.47 -13.17 1.00
N VAL A 365 51.75 -13.46 -0.07
CA VAL A 365 50.92 -14.68 -0.13
C VAL A 365 51.86 -15.78 -0.52
N ASP A 366 52.30 -16.52 0.49
CA ASP A 366 53.02 -17.78 0.30
C ASP A 366 52.05 -18.81 -0.31
N GLY A 367 52.46 -19.46 -1.38
CA GLY A 367 51.69 -20.28 -2.33
C GLY A 367 50.68 -21.26 -1.76
N GLY A 368 49.52 -20.76 -1.42
CA GLY A 368 48.31 -21.56 -1.14
C GLY A 368 47.45 -21.68 -2.38
N GLY A 369 47.18 -22.91 -2.82
CA GLY A 369 46.57 -23.26 -4.06
C GLY A 369 45.29 -22.50 -4.40
N VAL A 370 45.27 -21.94 -5.58
CA VAL A 370 44.07 -21.39 -6.23
C VAL A 370 43.37 -22.50 -7.00
N VAL A 371 42.06 -22.50 -6.97
CA VAL A 371 41.18 -23.52 -7.57
C VAL A 371 41.39 -23.68 -9.09
N TYR A 372 42.18 -22.85 -9.74
CA TYR A 372 42.45 -22.87 -11.19
C TYR A 372 43.93 -22.67 -11.54
N GLY A 373 44.80 -23.55 -11.05
CA GLY A 373 46.18 -23.68 -11.53
C GLY A 373 47.23 -22.91 -10.71
N LYS A 374 48.47 -23.43 -10.75
CA LYS A 374 49.64 -22.81 -10.10
C LYS A 374 50.10 -21.61 -10.94
N TYR A 375 50.13 -20.44 -10.34
CA TYR A 375 50.75 -19.24 -10.90
C TYR A 375 52.21 -19.14 -10.42
N THR A 376 53.15 -19.16 -11.34
CA THR A 376 54.59 -19.00 -11.07
C THR A 376 55.13 -17.65 -11.56
N GLY A 377 54.54 -16.57 -11.07
CA GLY A 377 55.02 -15.21 -11.41
C GLY A 377 55.00 -14.31 -10.17
N GLU A 378 56.07 -13.52 -9.97
CA GLU A 378 56.08 -12.45 -8.98
C GLU A 378 55.10 -11.35 -9.41
N LEU A 379 54.07 -11.13 -8.61
CA LEU A 379 53.19 -9.98 -8.75
C LEU A 379 53.80 -8.81 -7.95
N GLU A 380 54.47 -7.91 -8.62
CA GLU A 380 54.75 -6.59 -8.05
C GLU A 380 53.41 -5.82 -7.94
N CYS A 381 52.79 -5.86 -6.77
CA CYS A 381 51.74 -4.92 -6.44
C CYS A 381 52.37 -3.52 -6.26
N GLY A 382 52.29 -2.71 -7.31
CA GLY A 382 52.71 -1.31 -7.24
C GLY A 382 52.02 -0.61 -6.07
N THR A 383 52.81 -0.06 -5.16
CA THR A 383 52.35 0.81 -4.09
C THR A 383 51.75 2.07 -4.69
N SER A 384 50.44 2.13 -4.79
CA SER A 384 49.75 3.37 -5.13
C SER A 384 49.72 4.27 -3.90
N ALA A 385 50.81 5.02 -3.72
CA ALA A 385 50.83 6.16 -2.81
C ALA A 385 49.90 7.25 -3.36
N ASN A 386 49.09 7.80 -2.48
CA ASN A 386 48.18 8.94 -2.71
C ASN A 386 47.03 8.69 -3.72
N ARG A 387 46.05 7.90 -3.28
CA ARG A 387 44.67 8.09 -3.73
C ARG A 387 43.93 8.85 -2.65
N ASP A 388 43.35 9.99 -3.03
CA ASP A 388 42.36 10.65 -2.18
C ASP A 388 41.33 9.63 -1.77
N PRO A 389 40.90 9.64 -0.50
CA PRO A 389 39.89 8.68 -0.04
C PRO A 389 38.64 8.85 -0.90
N ILE A 390 38.21 7.78 -1.57
CA ILE A 390 36.92 7.76 -2.24
C ILE A 390 35.89 7.84 -1.12
N GLY A 391 35.42 9.06 -0.86
CA GLY A 391 34.43 9.32 0.15
C GLY A 391 33.10 8.73 -0.30
N PHE A 392 32.67 7.59 0.28
CA PHE A 392 31.26 7.24 0.28
C PHE A 392 30.60 8.13 1.32
N GLN A 393 29.60 8.92 0.89
CA GLN A 393 28.91 9.79 1.82
C GLN A 393 28.03 9.01 2.78
N GLU A 394 27.92 9.53 4.00
CA GLU A 394 27.04 9.03 5.04
C GLU A 394 25.56 9.34 4.66
N GLY A 395 24.67 8.44 5.01
CA GLY A 395 23.24 8.64 4.84
C GLY A 395 22.47 7.32 4.69
N SER A 396 21.14 7.39 4.79
CA SER A 396 20.28 6.22 4.69
C SER A 396 20.43 5.48 3.36
N ALA A 397 20.51 4.16 3.42
CA ALA A 397 20.54 3.30 2.23
C ALA A 397 19.22 3.37 1.41
N ALA A 398 18.15 3.94 1.95
CA ALA A 398 16.89 4.18 1.22
C ALA A 398 17.09 4.94 -0.10
N ARG A 399 18.09 5.83 -0.18
CA ARG A 399 18.42 6.60 -1.40
C ARG A 399 18.89 5.76 -2.59
N PHE A 400 19.15 4.47 -2.36
CA PHE A 400 19.56 3.56 -3.44
C PHE A 400 18.37 2.99 -4.23
N PHE A 401 17.14 3.30 -3.82
CA PHE A 401 15.93 2.75 -4.39
C PHE A 401 15.05 3.85 -4.99
N TYR A 402 14.25 3.49 -6.00
CA TYR A 402 13.30 4.43 -6.60
C TYR A 402 12.17 4.77 -5.61
N VAL A 403 11.83 6.06 -5.56
CA VAL A 403 10.77 6.59 -4.71
C VAL A 403 9.77 7.35 -5.58
N PRO A 404 8.60 6.77 -5.90
CA PRO A 404 7.54 7.50 -6.58
C PRO A 404 6.98 8.58 -5.65
N LYS A 405 6.79 9.78 -6.18
CA LYS A 405 6.14 10.87 -5.43
C LYS A 405 4.66 10.56 -5.29
N THR A 406 4.20 10.29 -4.07
CA THR A 406 2.78 10.12 -3.76
C THR A 406 2.16 11.46 -3.42
N SER A 407 1.03 11.80 -4.05
CA SER A 407 0.30 13.03 -3.79
C SER A 407 -1.18 12.73 -3.61
N LYS A 408 -1.79 13.27 -2.52
CA LYS A 408 -3.26 13.22 -2.35
C LYS A 408 -3.99 13.91 -3.49
N LYS A 409 -3.35 14.90 -4.13
CA LYS A 409 -3.87 15.63 -5.29
C LYS A 409 -3.94 14.72 -6.53
N ASP A 410 -3.02 13.77 -6.69
CA ASP A 410 -2.98 12.85 -7.83
C ASP A 410 -4.25 12.00 -7.96
N ARG A 411 -4.85 11.59 -6.83
CA ARG A 411 -6.08 10.78 -6.82
C ARG A 411 -7.25 11.46 -7.55
N ASN A 412 -7.45 12.77 -7.34
CA ASN A 412 -8.61 13.53 -7.83
C ASN A 412 -8.31 14.47 -8.99
N ASN A 413 -7.07 14.52 -9.45
CA ASN A 413 -6.68 15.40 -10.57
C ASN A 413 -7.48 15.06 -11.85
N GLY A 414 -8.11 16.07 -12.44
CA GLY A 414 -8.98 15.94 -13.60
C GLY A 414 -10.45 15.62 -13.27
N LEU A 415 -10.80 15.55 -11.98
CA LEU A 415 -12.14 15.23 -11.52
C LEU A 415 -12.84 16.41 -10.82
N GLU A 416 -12.38 17.63 -11.06
CA GLU A 416 -12.87 18.85 -10.39
C GLU A 416 -14.38 19.06 -10.57
N ASN A 417 -14.93 18.57 -11.69
CA ASN A 417 -16.35 18.66 -12.03
C ASN A 417 -17.16 17.41 -11.64
N PHE A 418 -16.52 16.40 -11.03
CA PHE A 418 -17.23 15.19 -10.60
C PHE A 418 -17.85 15.39 -9.22
N THR A 419 -19.11 15.00 -9.08
CA THR A 419 -19.77 14.97 -7.77
C THR A 419 -19.08 13.96 -6.86
N PRO A 420 -18.61 14.35 -5.67
CA PRO A 420 -18.01 13.42 -4.74
C PRO A 420 -19.00 12.31 -4.37
N LYS A 421 -18.60 11.05 -4.55
CA LYS A 421 -19.37 9.86 -4.17
C LYS A 421 -18.68 9.16 -2.99
N ALA A 422 -19.47 8.43 -2.21
CA ALA A 422 -18.91 7.53 -1.22
C ALA A 422 -18.05 6.45 -1.90
N THR A 423 -16.92 6.09 -1.29
CA THR A 423 -16.11 5.00 -1.81
C THR A 423 -16.88 3.68 -1.73
N ALA A 424 -16.63 2.76 -2.65
CA ALA A 424 -17.32 1.47 -2.80
C ALA A 424 -17.42 0.62 -1.51
N SER A 425 -16.62 0.93 -0.47
CA SER A 425 -16.71 0.33 0.85
C SER A 425 -17.97 0.71 1.64
N SER A 426 -18.70 1.76 1.26
CA SER A 426 -19.95 2.17 1.92
C SER A 426 -21.17 1.37 1.47
N GLU A 427 -21.14 0.78 0.29
CA GLU A 427 -22.25 0.00 -0.26
C GLU A 427 -22.46 -1.35 0.46
N PHE A 428 -21.46 -1.82 1.21
CA PHE A 428 -21.53 -3.12 1.90
C PHE A 428 -22.43 -3.14 3.14
N ARG A 429 -22.95 -1.98 3.58
CA ARG A 429 -23.94 -1.87 4.65
C ARG A 429 -25.11 -1.01 4.20
N PRO A 430 -26.12 -1.60 3.54
CA PRO A 430 -27.22 -0.84 2.94
C PRO A 430 -27.99 0.04 3.94
N ASN A 431 -27.99 -0.30 5.23
CA ASN A 431 -28.63 0.50 6.27
C ASN A 431 -27.82 1.74 6.71
N HIS A 432 -26.59 1.90 6.23
CA HIS A 432 -25.73 3.05 6.57
C HIS A 432 -25.60 4.07 5.43
N ALA A 433 -25.91 3.69 4.19
CA ALA A 433 -25.81 4.61 3.05
C ALA A 433 -26.87 5.73 3.14
N GLU A 434 -28.11 5.40 3.50
CA GLU A 434 -29.19 6.40 3.69
C GLU A 434 -28.94 7.32 4.90
N LYS A 435 -28.28 6.82 5.96
CA LYS A 435 -27.93 7.62 7.14
C LYS A 435 -26.72 8.51 6.93
N ALA A 436 -25.79 8.12 6.07
CA ALA A 436 -24.61 8.92 5.74
C ALA A 436 -24.99 10.19 4.98
N ASP A 437 -26.02 10.14 4.15
CA ASP A 437 -26.54 11.28 3.39
C ASP A 437 -27.24 12.33 4.28
N ASN A 438 -27.77 11.89 5.42
CA ASN A 438 -28.44 12.74 6.41
C ASN A 438 -27.56 13.22 7.57
N GLY A 439 -26.26 12.90 7.58
CA GLY A 439 -25.32 13.34 8.64
C GLY A 439 -25.49 12.66 10.01
N GLU A 440 -26.30 11.60 10.11
CA GLU A 440 -26.65 10.93 11.38
C GLU A 440 -25.80 9.68 11.69
N ASP A 441 -24.81 9.34 10.86
CA ASP A 441 -24.07 8.08 10.99
C ASP A 441 -22.98 8.14 12.06
N GLY A 442 -23.23 7.45 13.15
CA GLY A 442 -22.31 7.25 14.27
C GLY A 442 -21.26 6.15 14.04
N ASN A 443 -20.71 5.98 12.83
CA ASN A 443 -19.69 4.97 12.55
C ASN A 443 -18.39 5.24 13.34
N PRO A 444 -18.02 4.41 14.33
CA PRO A 444 -16.83 4.60 15.15
C PRO A 444 -15.51 4.34 14.40
N TYR A 445 -15.55 3.78 13.18
CA TYR A 445 -14.37 3.37 12.41
C TYR A 445 -13.94 4.33 11.29
N GLY A 446 -14.51 5.52 11.22
CA GLY A 446 -14.08 6.54 10.27
C GLY A 446 -15.22 7.10 9.43
N ARG A 447 -15.20 8.40 9.28
CA ARG A 447 -16.10 9.13 8.40
C ARG A 447 -15.74 8.86 6.97
N TRP A 448 -16.71 8.44 6.21
CA TRP A 448 -16.66 8.40 4.77
C TRP A 448 -16.54 9.84 4.26
N THR A 449 -15.35 10.23 3.84
CA THR A 449 -15.20 11.50 3.12
C THR A 449 -15.53 11.20 1.66
N PRO A 450 -16.62 11.72 1.10
CA PRO A 450 -16.90 11.57 -0.32
C PRO A 450 -15.71 12.08 -1.13
N THR A 451 -15.29 11.31 -2.12
CA THR A 451 -14.18 11.68 -3.01
C THR A 451 -14.65 11.66 -4.46
N GLN A 452 -14.08 12.52 -5.29
CA GLN A 452 -14.38 12.51 -6.71
C GLN A 452 -13.96 11.19 -7.35
N ASN A 453 -12.77 10.69 -7.01
CA ASN A 453 -12.36 9.35 -7.38
C ASN A 453 -12.76 8.35 -6.29
N ASN A 454 -13.89 7.69 -6.49
CA ASN A 454 -14.41 6.68 -5.56
C ASN A 454 -13.85 5.26 -5.81
N HIS A 455 -12.91 5.09 -6.74
CA HIS A 455 -12.23 3.80 -6.93
C HIS A 455 -11.47 3.41 -5.65
N PRO A 456 -11.61 2.17 -5.15
CA PRO A 456 -11.06 1.79 -3.86
C PRO A 456 -9.52 1.73 -3.82
N THR A 457 -8.91 1.32 -4.93
CA THR A 457 -7.46 1.15 -5.07
C THR A 457 -6.93 2.03 -6.20
N VAL A 458 -6.19 3.08 -5.87
CA VAL A 458 -5.62 4.00 -6.85
C VAL A 458 -4.11 3.97 -6.71
N LYS A 459 -3.40 3.47 -7.72
CA LYS A 459 -1.94 3.45 -7.74
C LYS A 459 -1.39 4.86 -8.03
N PRO A 460 -0.23 5.23 -7.44
CA PRO A 460 0.44 6.49 -7.75
C PRO A 460 0.78 6.60 -9.24
N THR A 461 0.44 7.74 -9.85
CA THR A 461 0.71 7.97 -11.29
C THR A 461 2.21 7.87 -11.60
N ASP A 462 3.08 8.38 -10.74
CA ASP A 462 4.54 8.32 -10.92
C ASP A 462 5.07 6.88 -10.88
N LEU A 463 4.52 6.02 -10.01
CA LEU A 463 4.86 4.59 -9.99
C LEU A 463 4.50 3.94 -11.32
N MET A 464 3.26 4.16 -11.80
CA MET A 464 2.83 3.57 -13.07
C MET A 464 3.64 4.12 -14.26
N ARG A 465 3.97 5.43 -14.26
CA ARG A 465 4.87 6.02 -15.27
C ARG A 465 6.24 5.35 -15.27
N TYR A 466 6.85 5.15 -14.11
CA TYR A 466 8.14 4.47 -13.97
C TYR A 466 8.10 3.05 -14.54
N LEU A 467 7.07 2.26 -14.15
CA LEU A 467 6.92 0.88 -14.63
C LEU A 467 6.66 0.81 -16.15
N VAL A 468 5.82 1.70 -16.68
CA VAL A 468 5.57 1.78 -18.13
C VAL A 468 6.86 2.15 -18.89
N THR A 469 7.60 3.16 -18.39
CA THR A 469 8.86 3.59 -19.01
C THR A 469 9.92 2.49 -19.03
N MET A 470 9.92 1.65 -17.99
CA MET A 470 10.87 0.53 -17.86
C MET A 470 10.71 -0.51 -18.97
N VAL A 471 9.48 -0.79 -19.41
CA VAL A 471 9.18 -1.94 -20.28
C VAL A 471 8.58 -1.57 -21.64
N THR A 472 8.31 -0.30 -21.90
CA THR A 472 7.71 0.16 -23.15
C THR A 472 8.73 0.89 -24.01
N PRO A 473 8.96 0.51 -25.27
CA PRO A 473 9.83 1.23 -26.18
C PRO A 473 9.26 2.61 -26.49
N LYS A 474 10.11 3.56 -26.85
CA LYS A 474 9.72 4.94 -27.18
C LYS A 474 8.63 4.95 -28.24
N GLY A 475 7.50 5.63 -27.96
CA GLY A 475 6.34 5.70 -28.86
C GLY A 475 5.53 4.40 -28.94
N GLY A 476 5.90 3.37 -28.15
CA GLY A 476 5.18 2.11 -28.08
C GLY A 476 3.83 2.22 -27.36
N THR A 477 3.08 1.15 -27.39
CA THR A 477 1.74 1.02 -26.80
C THR A 477 1.79 0.14 -25.56
N THR A 478 1.32 0.65 -24.43
CA THR A 478 1.08 -0.16 -23.23
C THR A 478 -0.39 -0.48 -23.06
N LEU A 479 -0.70 -1.68 -22.60
CA LEU A 479 -2.05 -2.15 -22.33
C LEU A 479 -2.25 -2.33 -20.82
N ASP A 480 -3.43 -1.93 -20.32
CA ASP A 480 -3.93 -2.28 -19.00
C ASP A 480 -5.33 -2.90 -19.12
N PRO A 481 -5.45 -4.24 -19.00
CA PRO A 481 -6.74 -4.93 -19.12
C PRO A 481 -7.64 -4.78 -17.89
N PHE A 482 -7.13 -4.15 -16.80
CA PHE A 482 -7.84 -3.91 -15.54
C PHE A 482 -7.64 -2.45 -15.08
N MET A 483 -7.95 -1.51 -15.99
CA MET A 483 -7.54 -0.12 -15.89
C MET A 483 -8.04 0.61 -14.63
N GLY A 484 -9.19 0.23 -14.08
CA GLY A 484 -9.79 0.91 -12.94
C GLY A 484 -9.97 2.41 -13.19
N SER A 485 -9.43 3.24 -12.31
CA SER A 485 -9.49 4.70 -12.44
C SER A 485 -8.38 5.32 -13.31
N GLY A 486 -7.68 4.52 -14.13
CA GLY A 486 -6.77 5.00 -15.17
C GLY A 486 -5.38 5.45 -14.71
N SER A 487 -4.85 4.94 -13.61
CA SER A 487 -3.50 5.32 -13.14
C SER A 487 -2.41 4.96 -14.14
N THR A 488 -2.49 3.76 -14.76
CA THR A 488 -1.58 3.31 -15.81
C THR A 488 -1.64 4.22 -17.03
N GLY A 489 -2.86 4.56 -17.48
CA GLY A 489 -3.06 5.44 -18.63
C GLY A 489 -2.51 6.85 -18.41
N ARG A 490 -2.65 7.38 -17.18
CA ARG A 490 -2.00 8.65 -16.81
C ARG A 490 -0.48 8.54 -16.89
N GLY A 491 0.10 7.47 -16.32
CA GLY A 491 1.53 7.21 -16.35
C GLY A 491 2.05 7.06 -17.79
N ALA A 492 1.32 6.33 -18.64
CA ALA A 492 1.66 6.16 -20.05
C ALA A 492 1.65 7.49 -20.81
N LYS A 493 0.59 8.29 -20.66
CA LYS A 493 0.48 9.59 -21.34
C LYS A 493 1.55 10.58 -20.89
N LEU A 494 1.86 10.63 -19.58
CA LEU A 494 2.98 11.43 -19.04
C LEU A 494 4.35 10.97 -19.55
N GLY A 495 4.52 9.67 -19.79
CA GLY A 495 5.73 9.09 -20.37
C GLY A 495 5.83 9.21 -21.90
N GLY A 496 4.80 9.76 -22.57
CA GLY A 496 4.78 9.89 -24.03
C GLY A 496 4.48 8.58 -24.77
N PHE A 497 3.83 7.62 -24.13
CA PHE A 497 3.43 6.32 -24.69
C PHE A 497 1.98 6.28 -25.09
N ASN A 498 1.64 5.49 -26.11
CA ASN A 498 0.26 5.15 -26.43
C ASN A 498 -0.32 4.21 -25.36
N PHE A 499 -1.63 4.27 -25.17
CA PHE A 499 -2.29 3.53 -24.12
C PHE A 499 -3.59 2.86 -24.61
N ILE A 500 -3.78 1.59 -24.24
CA ILE A 500 -5.05 0.88 -24.36
C ILE A 500 -5.46 0.48 -22.94
N GLY A 501 -6.67 0.89 -22.52
CA GLY A 501 -7.23 0.55 -21.21
C GLY A 501 -8.56 -0.15 -21.35
N ILE A 502 -8.79 -1.21 -20.58
CA ILE A 502 -10.07 -1.92 -20.52
C ILE A 502 -10.63 -1.79 -19.10
N GLU A 503 -11.90 -1.43 -18.99
CA GLU A 503 -12.61 -1.30 -17.72
C GLU A 503 -14.02 -1.89 -17.83
N LEU A 504 -14.41 -2.64 -16.81
CA LEU A 504 -15.72 -3.29 -16.73
C LEU A 504 -16.82 -2.34 -16.30
N ASP A 505 -16.52 -1.42 -15.37
CA ASP A 505 -17.47 -0.49 -14.77
C ASP A 505 -17.47 0.85 -15.52
N GLU A 506 -18.64 1.25 -16.02
CA GLU A 506 -18.81 2.48 -16.80
C GLU A 506 -18.41 3.73 -15.98
N ASN A 507 -18.74 3.79 -14.69
CA ASN A 507 -18.39 4.94 -13.86
C ASN A 507 -16.87 5.04 -13.68
N TYR A 508 -16.17 3.90 -13.52
CA TYR A 508 -14.71 3.91 -13.43
C TYR A 508 -14.06 4.27 -14.77
N LEU A 509 -14.66 3.86 -15.89
CA LEU A 509 -14.21 4.27 -17.21
C LEU A 509 -14.30 5.79 -17.40
N GLU A 510 -15.41 6.42 -16.98
CA GLU A 510 -15.57 7.89 -17.02
C GLU A 510 -14.53 8.60 -16.16
N ILE A 511 -14.28 8.10 -14.95
CA ILE A 511 -13.23 8.61 -14.05
C ILE A 511 -11.87 8.48 -14.72
N ALA A 512 -11.55 7.31 -15.28
CA ALA A 512 -10.28 7.07 -15.96
C ALA A 512 -10.08 8.02 -17.14
N LYS A 513 -11.12 8.18 -17.98
CA LYS A 513 -11.08 9.10 -19.11
C LYS A 513 -10.77 10.53 -18.67
N ALA A 514 -11.52 11.06 -17.71
CA ALA A 514 -11.32 12.42 -17.22
C ALA A 514 -9.92 12.62 -16.63
N ARG A 515 -9.42 11.66 -15.85
CA ARG A 515 -8.09 11.71 -15.26
C ARG A 515 -6.96 11.64 -16.30
N ILE A 516 -7.10 10.84 -17.34
CA ILE A 516 -6.13 10.71 -18.43
C ILE A 516 -6.17 11.96 -19.32
N ASP A 517 -7.37 12.46 -19.64
CA ASP A 517 -7.54 13.66 -20.47
C ASP A 517 -6.94 14.92 -19.80
N ALA A 518 -7.01 15.01 -18.47
CA ALA A 518 -6.44 16.11 -17.71
C ALA A 518 -4.89 16.19 -17.76
N ILE A 519 -4.22 15.16 -18.28
CA ILE A 519 -2.77 15.23 -18.51
C ILE A 519 -2.52 16.09 -19.75
N SER A 520 -1.93 17.29 -19.56
CA SER A 520 -1.45 18.09 -20.65
C SER A 520 -0.13 17.50 -21.18
N THR A 521 -0.02 17.36 -22.48
CA THR A 521 1.18 16.84 -23.16
C THR A 521 2.29 17.89 -23.28
N GLU A 522 2.13 19.07 -22.68
CA GLU A 522 3.10 20.18 -22.72
C GLU A 522 4.16 20.15 -21.61
N VAL A 523 4.16 19.12 -20.75
CA VAL A 523 5.23 18.95 -19.77
C VAL A 523 6.48 18.52 -20.50
N THR A 524 7.40 19.47 -20.65
CA THR A 524 8.70 19.28 -21.33
C THR A 524 9.55 18.25 -20.59
N LEU A 525 10.35 17.49 -21.33
CA LEU A 525 11.35 16.55 -20.81
C LEU A 525 12.26 17.14 -19.70
N GLU A 526 12.37 18.47 -19.61
CA GLU A 526 13.14 19.18 -18.59
C GLU A 526 12.54 19.15 -17.18
N GLU A 527 11.21 19.01 -17.04
CA GLU A 527 10.57 18.80 -15.73
C GLU A 527 10.66 17.35 -15.24
N PHE A 528 11.09 16.44 -16.11
CA PHE A 528 11.28 15.03 -15.80
C PHE A 528 12.52 14.78 -14.94
N PHE A 529 13.50 15.70 -15.00
CA PHE A 529 14.81 15.56 -14.34
C PHE A 529 15.04 16.56 -13.19
N LYS A 530 14.00 17.32 -12.80
CA LYS A 530 13.99 18.13 -11.57
C LYS A 530 13.23 17.39 -10.44
#